data_a899fee889775cbc508b69db0fcd4fb9
#
_entry.id   a899fee889775cbc508b69db0fcd4fb9
#
_cell.length_a   1.000
_cell.length_b   1.000
_cell.length_c   1.000
_cell.angle_alpha   90.00
_cell.angle_beta   90.00
_cell.angle_gamma   90.00
#
_symmetry.space_group_name_H-M   'P 1'
#
loop_
_entity.id
_entity.type
_entity.pdbx_description
1 polymer ?
#
loop_
_entity_poly.entity_id
_entity_poly.type
_entity_poly.pdbx_seq_one_letter_code
_entity_poly.pdbx_strand_id
1 'polypeptide(L)'
;YAKSLGWCLRHKALTIIALFAFFGASLLPFIMGKVGTDFMAQQDNARLSVTVELQRGTRIEETLKTARALENRFMTLVPEIEMISTSAGSNDDDGTGAIFSTTMNNTISMTIRLNKKWERERTIWEIAEVLRQEMAQYPEIIEYQAALSSGGPGGANTVDVEIYGYDFDV
;
A
#
# COMPACT_ATOMS: atom_id res chain seq x y z
N TYR A 1 -35.35 -33.24 14.95
CA TYR A 1 -35.15 -32.01 15.75
C TYR A 1 -35.56 -32.20 17.21
N ALA A 2 -36.80 -32.67 17.51
CA ALA A 2 -37.30 -32.81 18.89
C ALA A 2 -36.49 -33.80 19.75
N LYS A 3 -36.01 -34.93 19.16
CA LYS A 3 -35.19 -35.92 19.86
C LYS A 3 -33.79 -35.38 20.20
N SER A 4 -33.16 -34.66 19.31
CA SER A 4 -31.82 -34.06 19.55
C SER A 4 -31.92 -32.93 20.57
N LEU A 5 -32.97 -32.09 20.50
CA LEU A 5 -33.20 -31.04 21.46
C LEU A 5 -33.42 -31.59 22.86
N GLY A 6 -34.27 -32.66 23.00
CA GLY A 6 -34.51 -33.32 24.27
C GLY A 6 -33.25 -33.95 24.89
N TRP A 7 -32.36 -34.48 24.05
CA TRP A 7 -31.08 -35.04 24.51
C TRP A 7 -30.15 -33.95 25.04
N CYS A 8 -30.01 -32.85 24.29
CA CYS A 8 -29.19 -31.69 24.68
C CYS A 8 -29.69 -31.07 26.04
N LEU A 9 -30.98 -30.93 26.19
CA LEU A 9 -31.60 -30.41 27.43
C LEU A 9 -31.42 -31.36 28.61
N ARG A 10 -31.37 -32.66 28.38
CA ARG A 10 -31.16 -33.67 29.41
C ARG A 10 -29.71 -33.74 29.90
N HIS A 11 -28.74 -33.42 29.01
CA HIS A 11 -27.30 -33.42 29.26
C HIS A 11 -26.68 -32.06 29.17
N LYS A 12 -27.21 -31.07 29.91
CA LYS A 12 -26.80 -29.65 29.81
C LYS A 12 -25.28 -29.43 29.97
N ALA A 13 -24.66 -30.09 30.97
CA ALA A 13 -23.21 -29.94 31.18
C ALA A 13 -22.39 -30.47 29.99
N LEU A 14 -22.76 -31.61 29.45
CA LEU A 14 -22.07 -32.21 28.30
C LEU A 14 -22.22 -31.36 27.03
N THR A 15 -23.41 -30.78 26.83
CA THR A 15 -23.67 -29.88 25.71
C THR A 15 -22.83 -28.61 25.80
N ILE A 16 -22.70 -28.03 26.99
CA ILE A 16 -21.87 -26.83 27.23
C ILE A 16 -20.38 -27.14 26.97
N ILE A 17 -19.89 -28.29 27.50
CA ILE A 17 -18.49 -28.71 27.29
C ILE A 17 -18.21 -28.92 25.80
N ALA A 18 -19.12 -29.60 25.10
CA ALA A 18 -18.99 -29.85 23.66
C ALA A 18 -18.96 -28.54 22.86
N LEU A 19 -19.78 -27.54 23.25
CA LEU A 19 -19.80 -26.23 22.62
C LEU A 19 -18.47 -25.48 22.81
N PHE A 20 -17.93 -25.48 24.02
CA PHE A 20 -16.63 -24.87 24.29
C PHE A 20 -15.48 -25.60 23.61
N ALA A 21 -15.52 -26.93 23.55
CA ALA A 21 -14.53 -27.73 22.83
C ALA A 21 -14.56 -27.44 21.33
N PHE A 22 -15.76 -27.35 20.76
CA PHE A 22 -15.93 -27.00 19.33
C PHE A 22 -15.45 -25.57 19.05
N PHE A 23 -15.76 -24.62 19.93
CA PHE A 23 -15.29 -23.24 19.79
C PHE A 23 -13.77 -23.14 19.91
N GLY A 24 -13.17 -23.84 20.87
CA GLY A 24 -11.71 -23.91 21.01
C GLY A 24 -11.03 -24.55 19.79
N ALA A 25 -11.61 -25.64 19.27
CA ALA A 25 -11.12 -26.30 18.06
C ALA A 25 -11.21 -25.36 16.82
N SER A 26 -12.24 -24.53 16.75
CA SER A 26 -12.40 -23.53 15.68
C SER A 26 -11.34 -22.43 15.71
N LEU A 27 -10.82 -22.10 16.88
CA LEU A 27 -9.77 -21.08 17.04
C LEU A 27 -8.36 -21.62 16.74
N LEU A 28 -8.17 -22.94 16.78
CA LEU A 28 -6.87 -23.57 16.54
C LEU A 28 -6.21 -23.16 15.19
N PRO A 29 -6.92 -23.14 14.05
CA PRO A 29 -6.31 -22.74 12.78
C PRO A 29 -5.84 -21.29 12.77
N PHE A 30 -6.54 -20.42 13.53
CA PHE A 30 -6.18 -19.01 13.69
C PHE A 30 -4.91 -18.85 14.53
N ILE A 31 -4.83 -19.56 15.67
CA ILE A 31 -3.65 -19.52 16.56
C ILE A 31 -2.44 -20.18 15.87
N MET A 32 -2.64 -21.19 15.04
CA MET A 32 -1.58 -21.84 14.27
C MET A 32 -1.09 -21.01 13.07
N GLY A 33 -1.63 -19.81 12.85
CA GLY A 33 -1.23 -18.93 11.74
C GLY A 33 -1.57 -19.48 10.34
N LYS A 34 -2.42 -20.51 10.26
CA LYS A 34 -2.84 -21.09 8.96
C LYS A 34 -3.94 -20.30 8.27
N VAL A 35 -4.56 -19.38 9.00
CA VAL A 35 -5.56 -18.43 8.45
C VAL A 35 -4.85 -17.11 8.24
N GLY A 36 -4.73 -16.69 6.99
CA GLY A 36 -4.22 -15.35 6.65
C GLY A 36 -5.13 -14.29 7.27
N THR A 37 -4.51 -13.32 7.93
CA THR A 37 -5.20 -12.17 8.56
C THR A 37 -5.14 -10.93 7.68
N ASP A 38 -5.01 -11.10 6.38
CA ASP A 38 -5.04 -9.97 5.45
C ASP A 38 -6.42 -9.32 5.49
N PHE A 39 -6.52 -8.20 6.17
CA PHE A 39 -7.77 -7.44 6.27
C PHE A 39 -8.21 -6.89 4.91
N MET A 40 -7.24 -6.56 4.04
CA MET A 40 -7.47 -6.17 2.65
C MET A 40 -6.43 -6.83 1.77
N ALA A 41 -6.84 -7.82 0.99
CA ALA A 41 -6.01 -8.33 -0.08
C ALA A 41 -5.72 -7.18 -1.07
N GLN A 42 -4.47 -6.99 -1.42
CA GLN A 42 -4.10 -6.02 -2.46
C GLN A 42 -4.73 -6.46 -3.77
N GLN A 43 -5.79 -5.77 -4.17
CA GLN A 43 -6.44 -6.02 -5.45
C GLN A 43 -5.83 -5.13 -6.52
N ASP A 44 -5.74 -5.66 -7.72
CA ASP A 44 -5.35 -4.90 -8.89
C ASP A 44 -6.49 -3.95 -9.29
N ASN A 45 -6.43 -2.74 -8.75
CA ASN A 45 -7.39 -1.66 -9.01
C ASN A 45 -6.99 -0.79 -10.21
N ALA A 46 -6.00 -1.22 -10.99
CA ALA A 46 -5.42 -0.45 -12.09
C ALA A 46 -4.93 0.95 -11.68
N ARG A 47 -4.54 1.14 -10.41
CA ARG A 47 -4.04 2.42 -9.88
C ARG A 47 -2.75 2.20 -9.12
N LEU A 48 -1.71 2.96 -9.50
CA LEU A 48 -0.45 3.03 -8.80
C LEU A 48 -0.27 4.43 -8.23
N SER A 49 0.24 4.51 -7.02
CA SER A 49 0.72 5.73 -6.40
C SER A 49 2.24 5.70 -6.39
N VAL A 50 2.84 6.72 -6.98
CA VAL A 50 4.29 6.90 -7.01
C VAL A 50 4.61 8.16 -6.25
N THR A 51 5.46 8.05 -5.24
CA THR A 51 5.99 9.17 -4.48
C THR A 51 7.49 9.21 -4.67
N VAL A 52 8.00 10.39 -4.96
CA VAL A 52 9.43 10.64 -5.20
C VAL A 52 9.86 11.82 -4.35
N GLU A 53 10.93 11.65 -3.59
CA GLU A 53 11.56 12.72 -2.82
C GLU A 53 12.90 13.09 -3.43
N LEU A 54 13.05 14.35 -3.78
CA LEU A 54 14.29 14.98 -4.25
C LEU A 54 15.09 15.52 -3.06
N GLN A 55 16.29 16.01 -3.33
CA GLN A 55 17.13 16.62 -2.30
C GLN A 55 16.43 17.78 -1.61
N ARG A 56 16.60 17.87 -0.28
CA ARG A 56 16.02 18.96 0.51
C ARG A 56 16.60 20.29 0.06
N GLY A 57 15.71 21.26 -0.14
CA GLY A 57 16.08 22.58 -0.65
C GLY A 57 16.01 22.70 -2.17
N THR A 58 15.60 21.67 -2.88
CA THR A 58 15.30 21.75 -4.31
C THR A 58 14.18 22.77 -4.54
N ARG A 59 14.36 23.66 -5.53
CA ARG A 59 13.36 24.66 -5.89
C ARG A 59 12.20 23.99 -6.60
N ILE A 60 11.01 24.51 -6.40
CA ILE A 60 9.79 23.96 -7.02
C ILE A 60 9.88 23.87 -8.55
N GLU A 61 10.59 24.81 -9.21
CA GLU A 61 10.77 24.80 -10.65
C GLU A 61 11.57 23.56 -11.11
N GLU A 62 12.61 23.18 -10.36
CA GLU A 62 13.40 21.97 -10.65
C GLU A 62 12.60 20.70 -10.35
N THR A 63 11.85 20.71 -9.24
CA THR A 63 10.93 19.61 -8.91
C THR A 63 9.91 19.38 -10.02
N LEU A 64 9.31 20.44 -10.57
CA LEU A 64 8.38 20.36 -11.68
C LEU A 64 9.04 19.89 -12.97
N LYS A 65 10.27 20.27 -13.22
CA LYS A 65 11.04 19.83 -14.39
C LYS A 65 11.32 18.32 -14.31
N THR A 66 11.77 17.84 -13.17
CA THR A 66 12.00 16.41 -12.92
C THR A 66 10.69 15.63 -13.00
N ALA A 67 9.60 16.17 -12.43
CA ALA A 67 8.27 15.55 -12.51
C ALA A 67 7.82 15.34 -13.97
N ARG A 68 7.96 16.36 -14.81
CA ARG A 68 7.62 16.25 -16.24
C ARG A 68 8.53 15.28 -17.00
N ALA A 69 9.81 15.23 -16.66
CA ALA A 69 10.74 14.29 -17.26
C ALA A 69 10.35 12.83 -16.93
N LEU A 70 10.02 12.56 -15.66
CA LEU A 70 9.54 11.26 -15.22
C LEU A 70 8.20 10.87 -15.87
N GLU A 71 7.25 11.81 -15.95
CA GLU A 71 5.95 11.59 -16.58
C GLU A 71 6.11 11.17 -18.06
N ASN A 72 6.87 11.93 -18.82
CA ASN A 72 7.15 11.61 -20.23
C ASN A 72 7.85 10.25 -20.38
N ARG A 73 8.76 9.94 -19.47
CA ARG A 73 9.49 8.68 -19.50
C ARG A 73 8.57 7.50 -19.16
N PHE A 74 7.73 7.63 -18.15
CA PHE A 74 6.76 6.61 -17.77
C PHE A 74 5.76 6.33 -18.88
N MET A 75 5.23 7.35 -19.54
CA MET A 75 4.35 7.18 -20.70
C MET A 75 5.02 6.46 -21.86
N THR A 76 6.33 6.63 -22.03
CA THR A 76 7.09 5.94 -23.10
C THR A 76 7.37 4.48 -22.74
N LEU A 77 7.68 4.20 -21.46
CA LEU A 77 8.04 2.85 -20.99
C LEU A 77 6.84 1.94 -20.80
N VAL A 78 5.71 2.52 -20.42
CA VAL A 78 4.50 1.78 -20.03
C VAL A 78 3.33 2.26 -20.88
N PRO A 79 3.12 1.67 -22.07
CA PRO A 79 2.03 2.05 -22.96
C PRO A 79 0.64 1.74 -22.39
N GLU A 80 0.57 0.95 -21.31
CA GLU A 80 -0.68 0.62 -20.60
C GLU A 80 -1.18 1.74 -19.67
N ILE A 81 -0.45 2.86 -19.60
CA ILE A 81 -0.87 4.02 -18.82
C ILE A 81 -1.99 4.75 -19.56
N GLU A 82 -3.14 4.87 -18.93
CA GLU A 82 -4.27 5.65 -19.43
C GLU A 82 -4.14 7.13 -19.05
N MET A 83 -3.72 7.39 -17.80
CA MET A 83 -3.61 8.76 -17.27
C MET A 83 -2.58 8.81 -16.14
N ILE A 84 -1.80 9.90 -16.12
CA ILE A 84 -0.96 10.28 -14.98
C ILE A 84 -1.49 11.60 -14.43
N SER A 85 -1.70 11.64 -13.12
CA SER A 85 -1.96 12.87 -12.39
C SER A 85 -0.76 13.15 -11.50
N THR A 86 -0.07 14.25 -11.76
CA THR A 86 1.15 14.62 -11.06
C THR A 86 0.92 15.85 -10.20
N SER A 87 1.31 15.78 -8.94
CA SER A 87 1.35 16.89 -7.99
C SER A 87 2.79 17.05 -7.51
N ALA A 88 3.31 18.26 -7.54
CA ALA A 88 4.65 18.58 -7.08
C ALA A 88 4.60 19.75 -6.11
N GLY A 89 5.30 19.62 -4.98
CA GLY A 89 5.32 20.61 -3.93
C GLY A 89 4.16 20.51 -2.93
N SER A 90 4.13 21.41 -1.98
CA SER A 90 3.07 21.49 -0.97
C SER A 90 1.77 22.00 -1.58
N ASN A 91 0.68 21.29 -1.43
CA ASN A 91 -0.66 21.81 -1.69
C ASN A 91 -1.13 22.57 -0.45
N ASP A 92 -0.90 23.89 -0.44
CA ASP A 92 -1.39 24.76 0.63
C ASP A 92 -2.92 24.97 0.62
N ASP A 93 -3.63 24.43 -0.39
CA ASP A 93 -5.06 24.72 -0.62
C ASP A 93 -6.06 23.81 0.10
N ASP A 94 -5.63 22.69 0.70
CA ASP A 94 -6.55 21.81 1.41
C ASP A 94 -6.36 21.87 2.93
N GLY A 95 -7.07 22.79 3.56
CA GLY A 95 -6.98 23.13 4.98
C GLY A 95 -7.17 21.98 6.00
N THR A 96 -7.53 20.76 5.57
CA THR A 96 -7.60 19.58 6.44
C THR A 96 -6.61 18.49 6.06
N GLY A 97 -6.18 18.42 4.80
CA GLY A 97 -5.15 17.48 4.32
C GLY A 97 -3.73 17.90 4.72
N ALA A 98 -3.47 19.20 4.83
CA ALA A 98 -2.15 19.75 5.19
C ALA A 98 -1.64 19.34 6.58
N ILE A 99 -2.53 18.96 7.50
CA ILE A 99 -2.16 18.52 8.86
C ILE A 99 -1.54 17.10 8.83
N PHE A 100 -1.84 16.31 7.81
CA PHE A 100 -1.40 14.91 7.69
C PHE A 100 -0.43 14.66 6.53
N SER A 101 -0.23 15.62 5.64
CA SER A 101 0.68 15.49 4.51
C SER A 101 1.93 16.36 4.72
N THR A 102 3.03 15.69 5.02
CA THR A 102 4.37 16.31 5.06
C THR A 102 4.87 16.50 3.61
N THR A 103 4.08 17.14 2.75
CA THR A 103 4.49 17.38 1.37
C THR A 103 5.38 18.60 1.34
N MET A 104 6.66 18.41 1.14
CA MET A 104 7.65 19.46 0.99
C MET A 104 7.83 19.84 -0.49
N ASN A 105 8.39 21.00 -0.78
CA ASN A 105 8.64 21.50 -2.15
C ASN A 105 9.50 20.53 -3.01
N ASN A 106 10.18 19.58 -2.39
CA ASN A 106 11.02 18.57 -3.00
C ASN A 106 10.30 17.22 -3.23
N THR A 107 9.00 17.17 -2.98
CA THR A 107 8.23 15.91 -3.14
C THR A 107 7.36 15.95 -4.38
N ILE A 108 7.36 14.86 -5.12
CA ILE A 108 6.53 14.61 -6.30
C ILE A 108 5.60 13.45 -5.97
N SER A 109 4.30 13.66 -6.09
CA SER A 109 3.29 12.62 -5.95
C SER A 109 2.60 12.40 -7.28
N MET A 110 2.64 11.17 -7.79
CA MET A 110 2.00 10.79 -9.04
C MET A 110 0.97 9.72 -8.78
N THR A 111 -0.23 9.91 -9.29
CA THR A 111 -1.25 8.87 -9.36
C THR A 111 -1.37 8.41 -10.79
N ILE A 112 -0.98 7.17 -11.05
CA ILE A 112 -0.98 6.57 -12.37
C ILE A 112 -2.20 5.66 -12.48
N ARG A 113 -3.02 5.90 -13.48
CA ARG A 113 -4.14 5.02 -13.84
C ARG A 113 -3.75 4.21 -15.06
N LEU A 114 -3.85 2.90 -14.91
CA LEU A 114 -3.57 1.92 -15.95
C LEU A 114 -4.88 1.49 -16.63
N ASN A 115 -4.74 0.95 -17.82
CA ASN A 115 -5.82 0.23 -18.48
C ASN A 115 -6.33 -0.92 -17.61
N LYS A 116 -7.54 -1.36 -17.85
CA LYS A 116 -8.17 -2.43 -17.07
C LYS A 116 -7.36 -3.73 -17.19
N LYS A 117 -7.42 -4.55 -16.15
CA LYS A 117 -6.64 -5.80 -16.04
C LYS A 117 -6.74 -6.71 -17.27
N TRP A 118 -7.90 -6.78 -17.92
CA TRP A 118 -8.12 -7.62 -19.11
C TRP A 118 -7.68 -6.99 -20.42
N GLU A 119 -7.26 -5.73 -20.42
CA GLU A 119 -6.78 -4.97 -21.60
C GLU A 119 -5.25 -4.87 -21.62
N ARG A 120 -4.58 -5.42 -20.61
CA ARG A 120 -3.13 -5.37 -20.47
C ARG A 120 -2.54 -6.76 -20.26
N GLU A 121 -1.33 -6.96 -20.77
CA GLU A 121 -0.58 -8.21 -20.63
C GLU A 121 0.20 -8.27 -19.33
N ARG A 122 0.76 -7.11 -18.90
CA ARG A 122 1.56 -7.00 -17.68
C ARG A 122 0.70 -6.80 -16.44
N THR A 123 1.12 -7.43 -15.34
CA THR A 123 0.49 -7.23 -14.04
C THR A 123 0.87 -5.86 -13.46
N ILE A 124 0.05 -5.34 -12.55
CA ILE A 124 0.32 -4.07 -11.88
C ILE A 124 1.64 -4.09 -11.09
N TRP A 125 2.02 -5.25 -10.55
CA TRP A 125 3.27 -5.44 -9.80
C TRP A 125 4.49 -5.37 -10.72
N GLU A 126 4.43 -5.99 -11.90
CA GLU A 126 5.48 -5.91 -12.91
C GLU A 126 5.67 -4.47 -13.39
N ILE A 127 4.58 -3.74 -13.63
CA ILE A 127 4.64 -2.34 -14.01
C ILE A 127 5.25 -1.50 -12.88
N ALA A 128 4.85 -1.72 -11.63
CA ALA A 128 5.43 -1.02 -10.49
C ALA A 128 6.93 -1.26 -10.38
N GLU A 129 7.39 -2.49 -10.66
CA GLU A 129 8.82 -2.81 -10.64
C GLU A 129 9.59 -2.12 -11.75
N VAL A 130 9.04 -2.08 -12.96
CA VAL A 130 9.64 -1.32 -14.08
C VAL A 130 9.78 0.17 -13.74
N LEU A 131 8.76 0.76 -13.12
CA LEU A 131 8.82 2.16 -12.69
C LEU A 131 9.86 2.38 -11.59
N ARG A 132 10.01 1.45 -10.63
CA ARG A 132 11.06 1.53 -9.60
C ARG A 132 12.46 1.48 -10.21
N GLN A 133 12.70 0.55 -11.14
CA GLN A 133 14.00 0.41 -11.81
C GLN A 133 14.35 1.66 -12.63
N GLU A 134 13.37 2.30 -13.23
CA GLU A 134 13.59 3.55 -13.95
C GLU A 134 13.93 4.70 -12.99
N MET A 135 13.19 4.84 -11.88
CA MET A 135 13.46 5.88 -10.87
C MET A 135 14.86 5.74 -10.25
N ALA A 136 15.34 4.51 -10.08
CA ALA A 136 16.68 4.25 -9.54
C ALA A 136 17.82 4.79 -10.42
N GLN A 137 17.55 5.12 -11.69
CA GLN A 137 18.56 5.68 -12.61
C GLN A 137 18.76 7.19 -12.43
N TYR A 138 17.88 7.86 -11.68
CA TYR A 138 17.93 9.30 -11.46
C TYR A 138 18.70 9.62 -10.18
N PRO A 139 19.92 10.18 -10.27
CA PRO A 139 20.75 10.47 -9.08
C PRO A 139 20.19 11.61 -8.21
N GLU A 140 19.24 12.36 -8.73
CA GLU A 140 18.58 13.48 -8.02
C GLU A 140 17.53 12.98 -7.03
N ILE A 141 17.10 11.72 -7.15
CA ILE A 141 16.07 11.10 -6.32
C ILE A 141 16.74 10.47 -5.10
N ILE A 142 16.34 10.91 -3.91
CA ILE A 142 16.82 10.35 -2.65
C ILE A 142 15.98 9.17 -2.24
N GLU A 143 14.66 9.31 -2.34
CA GLU A 143 13.72 8.28 -1.97
C GLU A 143 12.61 8.19 -3.02
N TYR A 144 12.23 6.98 -3.34
CA TYR A 144 11.11 6.71 -4.24
C TYR A 144 10.30 5.52 -3.78
N GLN A 145 9.01 5.64 -3.93
CA GLN A 145 8.07 4.57 -3.61
C GLN A 145 7.06 4.42 -4.75
N ALA A 146 6.88 3.22 -5.23
CA ALA A 146 5.78 2.87 -6.12
C ALA A 146 4.93 1.79 -5.43
N ALA A 147 3.74 2.17 -5.02
CA ALA A 147 2.82 1.31 -4.29
C ALA A 147 1.49 1.20 -5.03
N LEU A 148 0.79 0.09 -4.83
CA LEU A 148 -0.59 -0.01 -5.28
C LEU A 148 -1.44 0.94 -4.46
N SER A 149 -2.24 1.77 -5.14
CA SER A 149 -3.21 2.62 -4.46
C SER A 149 -4.36 1.75 -3.94
N SER A 150 -4.22 1.26 -2.71
CA SER A 150 -5.33 0.65 -2.00
C SER A 150 -6.16 1.78 -1.39
N GLY A 151 -7.42 1.88 -1.81
CA GLY A 151 -8.33 2.98 -1.42
C GLY A 151 -8.81 2.93 0.03
N GLY A 152 -7.96 2.56 1.00
CA GLY A 152 -8.28 2.54 2.42
C GLY A 152 -7.22 3.24 3.27
N PRO A 153 -7.58 3.80 4.43
CA PRO A 153 -6.62 4.31 5.38
C PRO A 153 -5.76 3.15 5.91
N GLY A 154 -4.47 3.14 5.58
CA GLY A 154 -3.52 2.10 5.99
C GLY A 154 -2.96 1.23 4.86
N GLY A 155 -3.10 1.65 3.60
CA GLY A 155 -2.76 0.86 2.42
C GLY A 155 -1.29 0.78 2.02
N ALA A 156 -0.35 1.08 2.88
CA ALA A 156 1.05 0.76 2.65
C ALA A 156 1.46 -0.31 3.67
N ASN A 157 1.83 -1.50 3.19
CA ASN A 157 2.59 -2.44 4.00
C ASN A 157 4.01 -1.88 4.15
N THR A 158 4.15 -0.85 4.97
CA THR A 158 5.45 -0.32 5.38
C THR A 158 5.96 -1.18 6.53
N VAL A 159 7.15 -1.69 6.38
CA VAL A 159 7.90 -2.29 7.49
C VAL A 159 8.77 -1.19 8.07
N ASP A 160 8.34 -0.59 9.16
CA ASP A 160 9.15 0.37 9.89
C ASP A 160 10.21 -0.39 10.69
N VAL A 161 11.46 -0.21 10.30
CA VAL A 161 12.60 -0.77 11.02
C VAL A 161 13.22 0.32 11.85
N GLU A 162 12.93 0.33 13.15
CA GLU A 162 13.59 1.21 14.10
C GLU A 162 14.89 0.56 14.60
N ILE A 163 16.01 1.20 14.28
CA ILE A 163 17.32 0.75 14.75
C ILE A 163 17.70 1.59 15.96
N TYR A 164 17.69 0.98 17.13
CA TYR A 164 18.16 1.60 18.36
C TYR A 164 19.65 1.31 18.53
N GLY A 165 20.50 2.34 18.51
CA GLY A 165 21.90 2.26 18.84
C GLY A 165 22.18 2.91 20.18
N TYR A 166 22.95 2.26 21.04
CA TYR A 166 23.34 2.79 22.36
C TYR A 166 24.68 3.55 22.34
N ASP A 167 25.37 3.62 21.19
CA ASP A 167 26.70 4.20 21.09
C ASP A 167 26.69 5.46 20.21
N PHE A 168 26.84 6.61 20.85
CA PHE A 168 27.06 7.91 20.22
C PHE A 168 28.53 8.37 20.30
N ASP A 169 29.44 7.48 20.64
CA ASP A 169 30.86 7.80 20.73
C ASP A 169 31.56 7.54 19.40
N VAL A 170 31.53 8.54 18.50
CA VAL A 170 32.61 8.87 17.57
C VAL A 170 32.63 10.37 17.37
#